data_44feebc78273e2e9da5294d57d624ebe
#
_entry.id   44feebc78273e2e9da5294d57d624ebe
#
_cell.length_a   1.000
_cell.length_b   1.000
_cell.length_c   1.000
_cell.angle_alpha   90.00
_cell.angle_beta   90.00
_cell.angle_gamma   90.00
#
_symmetry.space_group_name_H-M   'P 1'
#
loop_
_entity.id
_entity.type
_entity.pdbx_description
1 polymer ?
#
loop_
_entity_poly.entity_id
_entity_poly.type
_entity_poly.pdbx_seq_one_letter_code
_entity_poly.pdbx_strand_id
1 'polypeptide(L)'
;GRNYQESLLDWCRRYPSPKGAYGGRFAAWICSLNPQPYNSFGNGSAMRVSPVAWLFDDLSQVLEEAEKTALPTHNHPEGIKGAKAVAHAIWYFRKSRFSEESKDSENEETKGLKNENAKASKDENETIQGFMSIARSYYEDFDTRVYPKGKFDETCMDAVPLSFYLLSQASSFEDAIRLAISHGGDSDTIGAIVGSIAEARFGIPQDMKEKAICHLPDEMQDVLKQFAGKCEIKPK
;
A
#
# COMPACT_ATOMS: atom_id res chain seq x y z
N GLY A 1 23.69 -1.56 5.21
CA GLY A 1 22.75 -0.48 4.92
C GLY A 1 22.24 0.15 6.20
N ARG A 2 21.65 1.33 6.13
CA ARG A 2 20.98 1.97 7.28
C ARG A 2 19.76 1.13 7.69
N ASN A 3 19.49 1.07 9.00
CA ASN A 3 18.24 0.46 9.47
C ASN A 3 17.03 1.39 9.24
N TYR A 4 15.81 0.86 9.41
CA TYR A 4 14.59 1.63 9.15
C TYR A 4 14.44 2.85 10.05
N GLN A 5 14.84 2.76 11.32
CA GLN A 5 14.79 3.87 12.26
C GLN A 5 15.71 5.01 11.84
N GLU A 6 16.95 4.70 11.50
CA GLU A 6 17.93 5.70 11.04
C GLU A 6 17.48 6.40 9.77
N SER A 7 16.94 5.63 8.79
CA SER A 7 16.43 6.17 7.55
C SER A 7 15.23 7.09 7.79
N LEU A 8 14.31 6.68 8.64
CA LEU A 8 13.11 7.45 8.98
C LEU A 8 13.47 8.77 9.67
N LEU A 9 14.38 8.73 10.64
CA LEU A 9 14.88 9.92 11.35
C LEU A 9 15.61 10.88 10.40
N ASP A 10 16.49 10.36 9.54
CA ASP A 10 17.24 11.17 8.58
C ASP A 10 16.30 11.94 7.64
N TRP A 11 15.33 11.25 7.03
CA TRP A 11 14.37 11.89 6.14
C TRP A 11 13.46 12.88 6.86
N CYS A 12 12.89 12.50 8.01
CA CYS A 12 11.98 13.39 8.73
C CYS A 12 12.70 14.63 9.31
N ARG A 13 13.97 14.53 9.67
CA ARG A 13 14.76 15.67 10.14
C ARG A 13 15.17 16.62 9.00
N ARG A 14 15.32 16.10 7.78
CA ARG A 14 15.52 16.93 6.57
C ARG A 14 14.23 17.66 6.15
N TYR A 15 13.07 17.07 6.44
CA TYR A 15 11.76 17.66 6.17
C TYR A 15 10.97 17.86 7.48
N PRO A 16 11.41 18.79 8.36
CA PRO A 16 10.82 18.96 9.69
C PRO A 16 9.39 19.53 9.68
N SER A 17 8.99 20.15 8.58
CA SER A 17 7.68 20.82 8.43
C SER A 17 7.02 20.42 7.10
N PRO A 18 6.62 19.15 6.93
CA PRO A 18 5.90 18.72 5.74
C PRO A 18 4.52 19.39 5.67
N LYS A 19 3.96 19.51 4.47
CA LYS A 19 2.56 19.91 4.30
C LYS A 19 1.67 18.89 5.03
N GLY A 20 0.72 19.37 5.86
CA GLY A 20 -0.13 18.54 6.69
C GLY A 20 0.43 18.22 8.08
N ALA A 21 1.71 18.50 8.33
CA ALA A 21 2.43 18.26 9.57
C ALA A 21 2.62 16.76 9.94
N TYR A 22 3.42 16.51 10.96
CA TYR A 22 3.54 15.18 11.58
C TYR A 22 2.57 15.07 12.75
N GLY A 23 1.99 13.89 12.98
CA GLY A 23 1.24 13.61 14.20
C GLY A 23 2.08 13.88 15.44
N GLY A 24 1.48 14.42 16.51
CA GLY A 24 2.20 14.96 17.66
C GLY A 24 3.19 13.98 18.32
N ARG A 25 2.82 12.71 18.50
CA ARG A 25 3.71 11.68 19.07
C ARG A 25 4.89 11.38 18.13
N PHE A 26 4.67 11.36 16.82
CA PHE A 26 5.72 11.14 15.84
C PHE A 26 6.68 12.33 15.76
N ALA A 27 6.17 13.57 15.81
CA ALA A 27 6.98 14.78 15.90
C ALA A 27 7.89 14.78 17.15
N ALA A 28 7.35 14.42 18.31
CA ALA A 28 8.13 14.27 19.53
C ALA A 28 9.22 13.19 19.41
N TRP A 29 8.90 12.09 18.76
CA TRP A 29 9.86 11.00 18.50
C TRP A 29 11.01 11.44 17.59
N ILE A 30 10.74 12.19 16.52
CA ILE A 30 11.76 12.75 15.61
C ILE A 30 12.74 13.68 16.35
N CYS A 31 12.22 14.48 17.27
CA CYS A 31 13.00 15.45 18.04
C CYS A 31 13.78 14.82 19.21
N SER A 32 13.50 13.56 19.56
CA SER A 32 14.18 12.88 20.66
C SER A 32 15.68 12.65 20.36
N LEU A 33 16.53 12.81 21.36
CA LEU A 33 17.94 12.42 21.29
C LEU A 33 18.15 10.91 21.32
N ASN A 34 17.21 10.19 21.95
CA ASN A 34 17.21 8.73 22.02
C ASN A 34 15.80 8.21 21.70
N PRO A 35 15.38 8.22 20.42
CA PRO A 35 14.05 7.84 20.02
C PRO A 35 13.80 6.36 20.26
N GLN A 36 12.79 6.06 21.08
CA GLN A 36 12.35 4.69 21.39
C GLN A 36 10.97 4.43 20.79
N PRO A 37 10.64 3.19 20.43
CA PRO A 37 9.30 2.82 20.02
C PRO A 37 8.26 3.25 21.08
N TYR A 38 7.12 3.77 20.65
CA TYR A 38 6.14 4.34 21.55
C TYR A 38 4.75 3.69 21.46
N ASN A 39 4.73 2.44 21.01
CA ASN A 39 3.55 1.58 20.99
C ASN A 39 2.35 2.21 20.24
N SER A 40 2.61 2.84 19.09
CA SER A 40 1.55 3.39 18.25
C SER A 40 0.77 2.28 17.56
N PHE A 41 -0.53 2.44 17.48
CA PHE A 41 -1.45 1.68 16.65
C PHE A 41 -2.08 2.56 15.55
N GLY A 42 -1.53 3.75 15.33
CA GLY A 42 -1.92 4.64 14.26
C GLY A 42 -1.66 4.05 12.88
N ASN A 43 -2.29 4.63 11.87
CA ASN A 43 -2.21 4.16 10.48
C ASN A 43 -0.89 4.50 9.77
N GLY A 44 0.02 5.23 10.43
CA GLY A 44 1.31 5.63 9.90
C GLY A 44 2.23 4.48 9.49
N SER A 45 2.14 3.29 10.11
CA SER A 45 2.87 2.11 9.67
C SER A 45 2.32 1.54 8.36
N ALA A 46 1.01 1.55 8.18
CA ALA A 46 0.32 1.03 7.00
C ALA A 46 0.53 1.93 5.77
N MET A 47 0.45 3.26 5.93
CA MET A 47 0.57 4.19 4.81
C MET A 47 1.97 4.24 4.17
N ARG A 48 3.03 3.81 4.88
CA ARG A 48 4.42 3.90 4.41
C ARG A 48 5.04 2.56 4.00
N VAL A 49 4.34 1.44 4.13
CA VAL A 49 4.91 0.09 3.97
C VAL A 49 5.05 -0.36 2.52
N SER A 50 4.38 0.29 1.58
CA SER A 50 4.26 -0.09 0.17
C SER A 50 5.58 -0.59 -0.46
N PRO A 51 6.75 0.09 -0.31
CA PRO A 51 7.98 -0.32 -0.98
C PRO A 51 8.43 -1.75 -0.65
N VAL A 52 8.13 -2.24 0.55
CA VAL A 52 8.51 -3.59 0.98
C VAL A 52 7.94 -4.66 0.05
N ALA A 53 6.66 -4.54 -0.28
CA ALA A 53 5.97 -5.51 -1.12
C ALA A 53 6.42 -5.51 -2.59
N TRP A 54 7.16 -4.49 -3.03
CA TRP A 54 7.77 -4.42 -4.36
C TRP A 54 9.19 -4.98 -4.39
N LEU A 55 9.92 -4.91 -3.26
CA LEU A 55 11.32 -5.33 -3.20
C LEU A 55 11.51 -6.83 -2.99
N PHE A 56 10.57 -7.50 -2.35
CA PHE A 56 10.68 -8.91 -2.00
C PHE A 56 9.63 -9.78 -2.70
N ASP A 57 10.05 -10.98 -3.12
CA ASP A 57 9.19 -11.91 -3.86
C ASP A 57 8.55 -12.99 -2.99
N ASP A 58 9.18 -13.33 -1.89
CA ASP A 58 8.66 -14.27 -0.90
C ASP A 58 7.75 -13.56 0.10
N LEU A 59 6.55 -14.11 0.31
CA LEU A 59 5.57 -13.51 1.22
C LEU A 59 6.05 -13.46 2.67
N SER A 60 6.75 -14.49 3.13
CA SER A 60 7.24 -14.52 4.51
C SER A 60 8.24 -13.39 4.75
N GLN A 61 9.11 -13.14 3.78
CA GLN A 61 10.07 -12.04 3.80
C GLN A 61 9.36 -10.67 3.73
N VAL A 62 8.34 -10.53 2.88
CA VAL A 62 7.52 -9.30 2.83
C VAL A 62 6.89 -9.00 4.17
N LEU A 63 6.31 -9.98 4.85
CA LEU A 63 5.67 -9.80 6.14
C LEU A 63 6.66 -9.51 7.27
N GLU A 64 7.83 -10.13 7.25
CA GLU A 64 8.92 -9.85 8.20
C GLU A 64 9.45 -8.41 8.03
N GLU A 65 9.70 -8.00 6.79
CA GLU A 65 10.19 -6.65 6.51
C GLU A 65 9.13 -5.58 6.79
N ALA A 66 7.85 -5.86 6.52
CA ALA A 66 6.74 -4.97 6.89
C ALA A 66 6.69 -4.72 8.41
N GLU A 67 6.86 -5.78 9.22
CA GLU A 67 7.00 -5.64 10.67
C GLU A 67 8.19 -4.76 11.04
N LYS A 68 9.38 -5.00 10.47
CA LYS A 68 10.58 -4.19 10.73
C LYS A 68 10.39 -2.71 10.40
N THR A 69 9.60 -2.35 9.38
CA THR A 69 9.28 -0.95 9.09
C THR A 69 8.36 -0.31 10.13
N ALA A 70 7.51 -1.10 10.79
CA ALA A 70 6.60 -0.63 11.82
C ALA A 70 7.30 -0.43 13.18
N LEU A 71 8.18 -1.36 13.57
CA LEU A 71 8.81 -1.44 14.90
C LEU A 71 9.38 -0.13 15.45
N PRO A 72 10.02 0.76 14.66
CA PRO A 72 10.60 2.00 15.23
C PRO A 72 9.60 2.91 15.94
N THR A 73 8.32 2.84 15.60
CA THR A 73 7.28 3.75 16.11
C THR A 73 5.96 3.03 16.44
N HIS A 74 5.59 2.04 15.65
CA HIS A 74 4.28 1.35 15.67
C HIS A 74 4.44 -0.12 16.09
N ASN A 75 5.14 -0.33 17.21
CA ASN A 75 5.37 -1.66 17.77
C ASN A 75 4.16 -2.24 18.55
N HIS A 76 3.00 -1.59 18.50
CA HIS A 76 1.74 -2.17 18.95
C HIS A 76 1.28 -3.27 17.99
N PRO A 77 0.69 -4.39 18.47
CA PRO A 77 0.22 -5.48 17.60
C PRO A 77 -0.65 -4.99 16.42
N GLU A 78 -1.57 -4.07 16.66
CA GLU A 78 -2.43 -3.49 15.61
C GLU A 78 -1.67 -2.63 14.59
N GLY A 79 -0.64 -1.91 15.03
CA GLY A 79 0.24 -1.16 14.12
C GLY A 79 1.06 -2.07 13.21
N ILE A 80 1.58 -3.16 13.75
CA ILE A 80 2.30 -4.20 12.99
C ILE A 80 1.34 -4.93 12.04
N LYS A 81 0.15 -5.31 12.54
CA LYS A 81 -0.90 -5.97 11.75
C LYS A 81 -1.30 -5.13 10.53
N GLY A 82 -1.52 -3.83 10.72
CA GLY A 82 -1.88 -2.92 9.62
C GLY A 82 -0.81 -2.86 8.53
N ALA A 83 0.47 -2.74 8.89
CA ALA A 83 1.58 -2.77 7.94
C ALA A 83 1.64 -4.11 7.18
N LYS A 84 1.55 -5.23 7.88
CA LYS A 84 1.54 -6.58 7.26
C LYS A 84 0.35 -6.77 6.32
N ALA A 85 -0.84 -6.33 6.70
CA ALA A 85 -2.04 -6.47 5.88
C ALA A 85 -1.91 -5.71 4.55
N VAL A 86 -1.45 -4.46 4.58
CA VAL A 86 -1.24 -3.65 3.38
C VAL A 86 -0.13 -4.25 2.50
N ALA A 87 1.01 -4.64 3.07
CA ALA A 87 2.09 -5.26 2.32
C ALA A 87 1.66 -6.59 1.66
N HIS A 88 0.87 -7.41 2.38
CA HIS A 88 0.32 -8.66 1.84
C HIS A 88 -0.62 -8.39 0.65
N ALA A 89 -1.51 -7.42 0.76
CA ALA A 89 -2.43 -7.06 -0.32
C ALA A 89 -1.69 -6.58 -1.58
N ILE A 90 -0.67 -5.72 -1.42
CA ILE A 90 0.17 -5.25 -2.53
C ILE A 90 0.91 -6.42 -3.19
N TRP A 91 1.56 -7.27 -2.38
CA TRP A 91 2.27 -8.46 -2.86
C TRP A 91 1.34 -9.39 -3.64
N TYR A 92 0.13 -9.63 -3.12
CA TYR A 92 -0.88 -10.48 -3.75
C TYR A 92 -1.27 -9.99 -5.14
N PHE A 93 -1.67 -8.72 -5.29
CA PHE A 93 -2.05 -8.17 -6.59
C PHE A 93 -0.86 -8.10 -7.56
N ARG A 94 0.32 -7.74 -7.07
CA ARG A 94 1.54 -7.78 -7.89
C ARG A 94 1.79 -9.17 -8.46
N LYS A 95 1.68 -10.23 -7.64
CA LYS A 95 1.89 -11.62 -8.10
C LYS A 95 0.79 -12.09 -9.05
N SER A 96 -0.46 -11.74 -8.81
CA SER A 96 -1.58 -12.09 -9.69
C SER A 96 -1.39 -11.47 -11.08
N ARG A 97 -1.06 -10.18 -11.14
CA ARG A 97 -0.86 -9.45 -12.39
C ARG A 97 0.29 -10.02 -13.24
N PHE A 98 1.44 -10.32 -12.64
CA PHE A 98 2.56 -10.94 -13.36
C PHE A 98 2.25 -12.35 -13.84
N SER A 99 1.38 -13.10 -13.18
CA SER A 99 0.94 -14.42 -13.62
C SER A 99 0.04 -14.35 -14.84
N GLU A 100 -0.75 -13.30 -15.01
CA GLU A 100 -1.59 -13.04 -16.17
C GLU A 100 -0.75 -12.64 -17.39
N GLU A 101 0.18 -11.69 -17.24
CA GLU A 101 1.08 -11.24 -18.31
C GLU A 101 1.94 -12.40 -18.89
N SER A 102 2.32 -13.37 -18.06
CA SER A 102 3.09 -14.56 -18.50
C SER A 102 2.25 -15.53 -19.31
N LYS A 103 0.96 -15.68 -19.00
CA LYS A 103 0.04 -16.56 -19.75
C LYS A 103 -0.35 -16.00 -21.12
N ASP A 104 -0.44 -14.67 -21.24
CA ASP A 104 -0.79 -14.02 -22.51
C ASP A 104 0.35 -14.10 -23.53
N SER A 105 1.61 -14.08 -23.07
CA SER A 105 2.78 -14.23 -23.94
C SER A 105 2.94 -15.66 -24.53
N GLU A 106 2.43 -16.69 -23.89
CA GLU A 106 2.48 -18.08 -24.36
C GLU A 106 1.32 -18.47 -25.30
N ASN A 107 0.23 -17.66 -25.35
CA ASN A 107 -1.01 -17.99 -26.07
C ASN A 107 -1.23 -17.22 -27.38
N GLU A 108 -0.25 -16.50 -27.91
CA GLU A 108 -0.43 -15.74 -29.17
C GLU A 108 -0.64 -16.61 -30.44
N GLU A 109 -0.37 -17.91 -30.39
CA GLU A 109 -0.48 -18.79 -31.55
C GLU A 109 -1.86 -19.47 -31.78
N THR A 110 -2.82 -19.34 -30.84
CA THR A 110 -4.11 -20.05 -30.98
C THR A 110 -5.31 -19.21 -30.48
N LYS A 111 -5.65 -18.10 -31.15
CA LYS A 111 -6.83 -17.28 -30.74
C LYS A 111 -8.09 -17.55 -31.56
N GLY A 112 -9.11 -18.11 -30.89
CA GLY A 112 -10.51 -18.12 -31.31
C GLY A 112 -11.34 -17.13 -30.49
N LEU A 113 -11.90 -16.12 -31.15
CA LEU A 113 -12.50 -14.86 -30.66
C LEU A 113 -13.75 -14.92 -29.75
N LYS A 114 -14.14 -16.05 -29.16
CA LYS A 114 -15.48 -16.15 -28.52
C LYS A 114 -15.53 -16.42 -27.01
N ASN A 115 -14.41 -16.54 -26.28
CA ASN A 115 -14.44 -16.85 -24.84
C ASN A 115 -13.59 -15.90 -23.97
N GLU A 116 -13.00 -14.85 -24.51
CA GLU A 116 -12.04 -14.00 -23.80
C GLU A 116 -12.72 -13.16 -22.71
N ASN A 117 -13.88 -12.56 -22.98
CA ASN A 117 -14.58 -11.72 -22.00
C ASN A 117 -15.11 -12.50 -20.79
N ALA A 118 -15.56 -13.73 -20.98
CA ALA A 118 -16.06 -14.56 -19.88
C ALA A 118 -14.91 -15.10 -19.01
N LYS A 119 -13.75 -15.38 -19.61
CA LYS A 119 -12.54 -15.82 -18.88
C LYS A 119 -11.94 -14.67 -18.09
N ALA A 120 -11.76 -13.50 -18.70
CA ALA A 120 -11.25 -12.31 -18.03
C ALA A 120 -12.09 -11.90 -16.81
N SER A 121 -13.44 -11.93 -16.95
CA SER A 121 -14.34 -11.62 -15.83
C SER A 121 -14.30 -12.65 -14.70
N LYS A 122 -14.02 -13.92 -15.03
CA LYS A 122 -13.87 -14.98 -14.03
C LYS A 122 -12.56 -14.85 -13.26
N ASP A 123 -11.46 -14.62 -13.97
CA ASP A 123 -10.13 -14.45 -13.38
C ASP A 123 -10.08 -13.20 -12.47
N GLU A 124 -10.75 -12.10 -12.88
CA GLU A 124 -10.89 -10.91 -12.04
C GLU A 124 -11.71 -11.16 -10.78
N ASN A 125 -12.81 -11.90 -10.87
CA ASN A 125 -13.60 -12.29 -9.70
C ASN A 125 -12.79 -13.17 -8.72
N GLU A 126 -12.02 -14.14 -9.22
CA GLU A 126 -11.16 -14.98 -8.39
C GLU A 126 -10.08 -14.14 -7.70
N THR A 127 -9.48 -13.18 -8.38
CA THR A 127 -8.49 -12.25 -7.82
C THR A 127 -9.08 -11.39 -6.73
N ILE A 128 -10.29 -10.85 -6.91
CA ILE A 128 -10.99 -10.09 -5.87
C ILE A 128 -11.36 -10.97 -4.67
N GLN A 129 -11.84 -12.19 -4.89
CA GLN A 129 -12.15 -13.10 -3.79
C GLN A 129 -10.91 -13.47 -2.96
N GLY A 130 -9.76 -13.67 -3.62
CA GLY A 130 -8.48 -13.87 -2.93
C GLY A 130 -8.08 -12.66 -2.09
N PHE A 131 -8.20 -11.46 -2.60
CA PHE A 131 -7.98 -10.21 -1.85
C PHE A 131 -8.92 -10.07 -0.65
N MET A 132 -10.22 -10.35 -0.83
CA MET A 132 -11.20 -10.35 0.27
C MET A 132 -10.88 -11.40 1.33
N SER A 133 -10.35 -12.55 0.94
CA SER A 133 -9.87 -13.57 1.88
C SER A 133 -8.69 -13.05 2.72
N ILE A 134 -7.76 -12.29 2.12
CA ILE A 134 -6.68 -11.63 2.86
C ILE A 134 -7.28 -10.64 3.86
N ALA A 135 -8.22 -9.78 3.44
CA ALA A 135 -8.88 -8.83 4.33
C ALA A 135 -9.49 -9.52 5.57
N ARG A 136 -10.23 -10.61 5.36
CA ARG A 136 -10.84 -11.42 6.43
C ARG A 136 -9.80 -12.06 7.36
N SER A 137 -8.67 -12.48 6.83
CA SER A 137 -7.61 -13.09 7.64
C SER A 137 -6.96 -12.14 8.65
N TYR A 138 -6.97 -10.83 8.36
CA TYR A 138 -6.47 -9.79 9.25
C TYR A 138 -7.58 -9.14 10.10
N TYR A 139 -8.82 -9.08 9.59
CA TYR A 139 -9.96 -8.40 10.19
C TYR A 139 -11.19 -9.31 10.14
N GLU A 140 -11.44 -10.06 11.21
CA GLU A 140 -12.51 -11.08 11.29
C GLU A 140 -13.91 -10.48 11.07
N ASP A 141 -14.10 -9.23 11.45
CA ASP A 141 -15.35 -8.48 11.29
C ASP A 141 -15.47 -7.76 9.92
N PHE A 142 -14.56 -7.99 8.98
CA PHE A 142 -14.47 -7.22 7.74
C PHE A 142 -15.79 -7.15 6.96
N ASP A 143 -16.48 -8.28 6.81
CA ASP A 143 -17.74 -8.36 6.03
C ASP A 143 -18.95 -7.73 6.74
N THR A 144 -18.89 -7.57 8.07
CA THR A 144 -20.00 -7.04 8.88
C THR A 144 -19.77 -5.61 9.34
N ARG A 145 -18.58 -5.11 9.13
CA ARG A 145 -18.17 -3.79 9.57
C ARG A 145 -18.87 -2.70 8.75
N VAL A 146 -19.35 -1.67 9.44
CA VAL A 146 -19.91 -0.48 8.82
C VAL A 146 -18.85 0.62 8.74
N TYR A 147 -18.72 1.23 7.57
CA TYR A 147 -17.76 2.30 7.32
C TYR A 147 -18.49 3.64 7.12
N PRO A 148 -18.75 4.41 8.19
CA PRO A 148 -19.47 5.68 8.09
C PRO A 148 -18.67 6.71 7.29
N LYS A 149 -19.30 7.29 6.27
CA LYS A 149 -18.68 8.32 5.43
C LYS A 149 -18.29 9.54 6.26
N GLY A 150 -17.06 10.03 6.07
CA GLY A 150 -16.53 11.21 6.77
C GLY A 150 -16.10 10.97 8.22
N LYS A 151 -16.17 9.73 8.73
CA LYS A 151 -15.62 9.42 10.06
C LYS A 151 -14.10 9.59 10.03
N PHE A 152 -13.56 10.42 10.92
CA PHE A 152 -12.12 10.58 11.09
C PHE A 152 -11.59 9.57 12.10
N ASP A 153 -10.64 8.72 11.68
CA ASP A 153 -10.00 7.73 12.53
C ASP A 153 -8.56 7.46 12.02
N GLU A 154 -7.56 7.70 12.88
CA GLU A 154 -6.14 7.58 12.55
C GLU A 154 -5.56 6.21 12.91
N THR A 155 -6.39 5.21 13.21
CA THR A 155 -5.91 3.89 13.63
C THR A 155 -5.78 2.91 12.48
N CYS A 156 -4.84 1.96 12.59
CA CYS A 156 -4.75 0.83 11.67
C CYS A 156 -6.01 -0.03 11.69
N MET A 157 -6.68 -0.12 12.84
CA MET A 157 -7.88 -0.93 13.04
C MET A 157 -9.09 -0.45 12.22
N ASP A 158 -9.12 0.83 11.86
CA ASP A 158 -10.21 1.41 11.06
C ASP A 158 -9.74 1.74 9.63
N ALA A 159 -8.62 2.44 9.49
CA ALA A 159 -8.13 2.91 8.20
C ALA A 159 -7.79 1.78 7.22
N VAL A 160 -7.18 0.67 7.68
CA VAL A 160 -6.79 -0.42 6.79
C VAL A 160 -7.97 -1.23 6.27
N PRO A 161 -8.91 -1.73 7.11
CA PRO A 161 -10.09 -2.42 6.59
C PRO A 161 -11.01 -1.51 5.76
N LEU A 162 -11.12 -0.21 6.10
CA LEU A 162 -11.81 0.76 5.25
C LEU A 162 -11.15 0.87 3.88
N SER A 163 -9.82 0.97 3.81
CA SER A 163 -9.07 1.03 2.55
C SER A 163 -9.29 -0.23 1.70
N PHE A 164 -9.33 -1.40 2.32
CA PHE A 164 -9.62 -2.66 1.64
C PHE A 164 -11.06 -2.70 1.10
N TYR A 165 -12.03 -2.25 1.89
CA TYR A 165 -13.42 -2.13 1.46
C TYR A 165 -13.56 -1.20 0.24
N LEU A 166 -12.96 -0.01 0.28
CA LEU A 166 -13.02 0.95 -0.82
C LEU A 166 -12.36 0.40 -2.09
N LEU A 167 -11.19 -0.24 -1.95
CA LEU A 167 -10.51 -0.87 -3.08
C LEU A 167 -11.31 -2.02 -3.69
N SER A 168 -12.06 -2.79 -2.89
CA SER A 168 -12.91 -3.87 -3.40
C SER A 168 -14.04 -3.39 -4.30
N GLN A 169 -14.45 -2.12 -4.17
CA GLN A 169 -15.48 -1.47 -4.99
C GLN A 169 -14.91 -0.81 -6.25
N ALA A 170 -13.57 -0.66 -6.33
CA ALA A 170 -12.94 0.10 -7.39
C ALA A 170 -12.81 -0.70 -8.68
N SER A 171 -13.03 -0.03 -9.81
CA SER A 171 -12.92 -0.57 -11.17
C SER A 171 -11.63 -0.12 -11.90
N SER A 172 -10.89 0.85 -11.36
CA SER A 172 -9.63 1.37 -11.91
C SER A 172 -8.80 2.06 -10.84
N PHE A 173 -7.56 2.41 -11.16
CA PHE A 173 -6.70 3.20 -10.27
C PHE A 173 -7.34 4.55 -9.91
N GLU A 174 -7.83 5.28 -10.91
CA GLU A 174 -8.46 6.59 -10.69
C GLU A 174 -9.74 6.45 -9.84
N ASP A 175 -10.57 5.45 -10.12
CA ASP A 175 -11.77 5.17 -9.35
C ASP A 175 -11.44 4.85 -7.88
N ALA A 176 -10.41 4.05 -7.63
CA ALA A 176 -9.94 3.75 -6.28
C ALA A 176 -9.54 5.01 -5.50
N ILE A 177 -8.78 5.92 -6.12
CA ILE A 177 -8.41 7.20 -5.51
C ILE A 177 -9.65 8.08 -5.26
N ARG A 178 -10.56 8.16 -6.21
CA ARG A 178 -11.81 8.94 -6.07
C ARG A 178 -12.69 8.41 -4.93
N LEU A 179 -12.84 7.10 -4.82
CA LEU A 179 -13.56 6.46 -3.71
C LEU A 179 -12.91 6.81 -2.37
N ALA A 180 -11.58 6.68 -2.24
CA ALA A 180 -10.84 7.00 -1.03
C ALA A 180 -11.06 8.47 -0.59
N ILE A 181 -10.84 9.41 -1.49
CA ILE A 181 -10.96 10.84 -1.19
C ILE A 181 -12.43 11.24 -0.91
N SER A 182 -13.37 10.72 -1.70
CA SER A 182 -14.81 11.05 -1.54
C SER A 182 -15.43 10.44 -0.28
N HIS A 183 -14.80 9.42 0.30
CA HIS A 183 -15.24 8.87 1.60
C HIS A 183 -15.04 9.89 2.71
N GLY A 184 -13.99 10.68 2.67
CA GLY A 184 -13.65 11.68 3.69
C GLY A 184 -12.95 11.04 4.89
N GLY A 185 -12.93 11.77 6.01
CA GLY A 185 -12.16 11.38 7.19
C GLY A 185 -10.67 11.65 6.99
N ASP A 186 -9.80 10.72 7.40
CA ASP A 186 -8.33 10.78 7.20
C ASP A 186 -7.98 10.43 5.74
N SER A 187 -8.48 11.25 4.82
CA SER A 187 -8.53 10.92 3.39
C SER A 187 -7.17 10.89 2.69
N ASP A 188 -6.16 11.59 3.17
CA ASP A 188 -4.79 11.55 2.67
C ASP A 188 -4.12 10.21 3.01
N THR A 189 -4.26 9.73 4.25
CA THR A 189 -3.76 8.41 4.64
C THR A 189 -4.54 7.27 3.97
N ILE A 190 -5.88 7.34 3.94
CA ILE A 190 -6.70 6.36 3.24
C ILE A 190 -6.32 6.34 1.75
N GLY A 191 -6.15 7.52 1.12
CA GLY A 191 -5.70 7.66 -0.26
C GLY A 191 -4.31 7.05 -0.51
N ALA A 192 -3.37 7.20 0.44
CA ALA A 192 -2.04 6.60 0.34
C ALA A 192 -2.10 5.06 0.41
N ILE A 193 -2.90 4.50 1.33
CA ILE A 193 -3.06 3.04 1.46
C ILE A 193 -3.78 2.47 0.23
N VAL A 194 -4.93 3.02 -0.14
CA VAL A 194 -5.69 2.59 -1.32
C VAL A 194 -4.87 2.70 -2.59
N GLY A 195 -4.20 3.84 -2.80
CA GLY A 195 -3.37 4.08 -3.98
C GLY A 195 -2.22 3.09 -4.11
N SER A 196 -1.56 2.75 -3.00
CA SER A 196 -0.46 1.79 -3.01
C SER A 196 -0.90 0.37 -3.39
N ILE A 197 -2.09 -0.05 -2.99
CA ILE A 197 -2.64 -1.36 -3.36
C ILE A 197 -3.23 -1.31 -4.79
N ALA A 198 -3.89 -0.20 -5.15
CA ALA A 198 -4.44 0.02 -6.48
C ALA A 198 -3.36 0.04 -7.58
N GLU A 199 -2.16 0.56 -7.29
CA GLU A 199 -1.01 0.48 -8.19
C GLU A 199 -0.66 -0.97 -8.54
N ALA A 200 -0.63 -1.84 -7.55
CA ALA A 200 -0.33 -3.26 -7.77
C ALA A 200 -1.44 -3.97 -8.57
N ARG A 201 -2.71 -3.59 -8.34
CA ARG A 201 -3.86 -4.17 -9.03
C ARG A 201 -4.03 -3.65 -10.46
N PHE A 202 -4.00 -2.35 -10.66
CA PHE A 202 -4.39 -1.70 -11.91
C PHE A 202 -3.22 -1.05 -12.67
N GLY A 203 -2.10 -0.77 -11.98
CA GLY A 203 -1.08 0.17 -12.45
C GLY A 203 -1.53 1.64 -12.30
N ILE A 204 -0.57 2.56 -12.35
CA ILE A 204 -0.85 4.01 -12.32
C ILE A 204 -0.91 4.52 -13.75
N PRO A 205 -1.97 5.23 -14.19
CA PRO A 205 -2.00 5.92 -15.47
C PRO A 205 -0.82 6.91 -15.58
N GLN A 206 -0.15 6.92 -16.73
CA GLN A 206 1.11 7.66 -16.91
C GLN A 206 0.96 9.16 -16.63
N ASP A 207 -0.13 9.78 -17.07
CA ASP A 207 -0.42 11.19 -16.83
C ASP A 207 -0.62 11.53 -15.35
N MET A 208 -1.26 10.62 -14.58
CA MET A 208 -1.41 10.77 -13.13
C MET A 208 -0.08 10.62 -12.42
N LYS A 209 0.74 9.65 -12.82
CA LYS A 209 2.08 9.43 -12.30
C LYS A 209 2.97 10.65 -12.50
N GLU A 210 3.02 11.21 -13.70
CA GLU A 210 3.80 12.40 -14.02
C GLU A 210 3.36 13.62 -13.22
N LYS A 211 2.04 13.85 -13.11
CA LYS A 211 1.49 14.94 -12.29
C LYS A 211 1.82 14.79 -10.81
N ALA A 212 1.81 13.56 -10.27
CA ALA A 212 2.16 13.34 -8.86
C ALA A 212 3.65 13.56 -8.59
N ILE A 213 4.52 13.06 -9.48
CA ILE A 213 5.99 13.17 -9.33
C ILE A 213 6.45 14.62 -9.31
N CYS A 214 5.85 15.51 -10.12
CA CYS A 214 6.26 16.91 -10.17
C CYS A 214 6.03 17.70 -8.86
N HIS A 215 5.24 17.15 -7.93
CA HIS A 215 5.05 17.74 -6.60
C HIS A 215 6.11 17.32 -5.57
N LEU A 216 6.97 16.37 -5.91
CA LEU A 216 8.02 15.88 -5.03
C LEU A 216 9.31 16.68 -5.20
N PRO A 217 10.07 16.94 -4.11
CA PRO A 217 11.43 17.45 -4.20
C PRO A 217 12.33 16.55 -5.05
N ASP A 218 13.33 17.14 -5.73
CA ASP A 218 14.21 16.43 -6.65
C ASP A 218 14.87 15.20 -6.02
N GLU A 219 15.34 15.31 -4.78
CA GLU A 219 15.95 14.16 -4.09
C GLU A 219 14.97 13.00 -3.82
N MET A 220 13.68 13.28 -3.63
CA MET A 220 12.65 12.22 -3.51
C MET A 220 12.35 11.61 -4.88
N GLN A 221 12.35 12.41 -5.96
CA GLN A 221 12.22 11.89 -7.32
C GLN A 221 13.38 10.95 -7.67
N ASP A 222 14.61 11.29 -7.25
CA ASP A 222 15.79 10.46 -7.49
C ASP A 222 15.72 9.13 -6.70
N VAL A 223 15.18 9.14 -5.48
CA VAL A 223 14.90 7.90 -4.73
C VAL A 223 13.90 7.03 -5.47
N LEU A 224 12.82 7.61 -6.01
CA LEU A 224 11.83 6.87 -6.78
C LEU A 224 12.43 6.26 -8.05
N LYS A 225 13.28 6.98 -8.79
CA LYS A 225 13.99 6.44 -9.97
C LYS A 225 14.89 5.26 -9.60
N GLN A 226 15.67 5.39 -8.51
CA GLN A 226 16.52 4.30 -8.04
C GLN A 226 15.71 3.10 -7.57
N PHE A 227 14.57 3.34 -6.93
CA PHE A 227 13.67 2.29 -6.47
C PHE A 227 13.07 1.54 -7.68
N ALA A 228 12.54 2.25 -8.67
CA ALA A 228 12.00 1.67 -9.89
C ALA A 228 13.03 0.78 -10.59
N GLY A 229 14.26 1.27 -10.78
CA GLY A 229 15.33 0.47 -11.37
C GLY A 229 15.65 -0.83 -10.60
N LYS A 230 15.49 -0.85 -9.28
CA LYS A 230 15.65 -2.08 -8.49
C LYS A 230 14.50 -3.06 -8.66
N CYS A 231 13.27 -2.57 -8.87
CA CYS A 231 12.11 -3.42 -9.11
C CYS A 231 12.10 -4.02 -10.53
N GLU A 232 12.61 -3.28 -11.53
CA GLU A 232 12.68 -3.72 -12.94
C GLU A 232 13.80 -4.74 -13.20
N ILE A 233 14.90 -4.69 -12.44
CA ILE A 233 16.06 -5.58 -12.59
C ILE A 233 15.77 -7.01 -12.11
N LYS A 234 14.66 -7.28 -11.43
CA LYS A 234 14.29 -8.64 -11.07
C LYS A 234 13.94 -9.42 -12.33
N PRO A 235 14.67 -10.49 -12.68
CA PRO A 235 14.34 -11.30 -13.84
C PRO A 235 12.93 -11.85 -13.71
N LYS A 236 12.25 -11.84 -14.83
CA LYS A 236 10.90 -12.38 -15.00
C LYS A 236 10.85 -13.87 -14.71
#